data_463ebd091d5022613e82761ef4378a14
#
_entry.id   463ebd091d5022613e82761ef4378a14
#
_cell.length_a   1.000
_cell.length_b   1.000
_cell.length_c   1.000
_cell.angle_alpha   90.00
_cell.angle_beta   90.00
_cell.angle_gamma   90.00
#
_symmetry.space_group_name_H-M   'P 1'
#
loop_
_entity.id
_entity.type
_entity.pdbx_description
1 polymer ?
#
loop_
_entity_poly.entity_id
_entity_poly.type
_entity_poly.pdbx_seq_one_letter_code
_entity_poly.pdbx_strand_id
1 'polypeptide(L)'
;MNLKSIFQLSLAVTFLFSCKGDKVDKIEGDHTSDKPNIVWIYLEDTAPLLGCYGDPLVDTPNIDSLATRGVLYKNVFMPAPICSASRSSIITGMMSTSFGAQNHHSSRTTESAIYLPEQAQTIPELFKGAGYFTFNNGKDDYNFVYDRKDLYDQEYVYHPLYGKSGERLDLASLKGKEPFFGQIQMYGGKEIFNSKFKENVASLVDRSQIKLPPYLPHHPAIVDEYANHLDAIQITDEKVGEIMGKLRENDLLKNTIVFFFSDHGMRLTRNKQFLYDGGLQVPLIIADFREGKSKIQTGSVNSDLIAGLDLGTTALALAKIPIPENMEGRDIFNESIGPREFVISTRDRCDFTIDRIRSVRSKEFKYIRNFMTDRPYTQPTYMDFDKVEFVGVMKQLHAEGKLNEAQDRFMAAVRPSEELYDINADPFELNNLAQNPQYSKVLEKYRSVLNQWVLETDDKGQYGEDEAGLKFMLGIWGKDCVNPEYDILRKKYPNFEGSLVYLKSETSKNVEPDFVGTPLFDIEGDQLVQFSLRPIDAE
;
A
#
# COMPACT_ATOMS: atom_id res chain seq x y z
N MET A 1 49.42 -60.07 -13.13
CA MET A 1 49.27 -61.26 -14.02
C MET A 1 48.09 -61.02 -14.94
N ASN A 2 48.46 -60.92 -16.23
CA ASN A 2 47.73 -61.29 -17.46
C ASN A 2 46.23 -60.90 -17.63
N LEU A 3 45.99 -59.97 -18.55
CA LEU A 3 45.77 -60.14 -20.04
C LEU A 3 44.53 -60.94 -20.37
N LYS A 4 43.57 -60.33 -21.09
CA LYS A 4 43.45 -60.39 -22.57
C LYS A 4 42.25 -59.60 -23.11
N SER A 5 42.57 -58.89 -24.18
CA SER A 5 41.69 -58.19 -25.10
C SER A 5 40.75 -59.19 -25.82
N ILE A 6 39.55 -58.73 -26.19
CA ILE A 6 38.83 -59.22 -27.36
C ILE A 6 38.16 -58.03 -28.10
N PHE A 7 38.60 -57.81 -29.32
CA PHE A 7 37.98 -57.00 -30.37
C PHE A 7 36.71 -57.70 -30.86
N GLN A 8 35.63 -56.96 -31.00
CA GLN A 8 34.56 -57.38 -31.92
C GLN A 8 34.09 -56.26 -32.81
N LEU A 9 34.18 -56.53 -34.07
CA LEU A 9 33.77 -55.79 -35.25
C LEU A 9 32.26 -55.73 -35.31
N SER A 10 31.66 -54.57 -35.45
CA SER A 10 30.22 -54.44 -35.80
C SER A 10 30.04 -53.76 -37.13
N LEU A 11 29.36 -54.51 -37.95
CA LEU A 11 28.96 -54.27 -39.34
C LEU A 11 27.92 -53.15 -39.37
N ALA A 12 28.16 -52.06 -40.16
CA ALA A 12 27.17 -51.04 -40.47
C ALA A 12 26.24 -51.52 -41.59
N VAL A 13 24.96 -51.62 -41.24
CA VAL A 13 23.89 -51.80 -42.25
C VAL A 13 23.17 -50.48 -42.44
N THR A 14 23.38 -49.89 -43.62
CA THR A 14 22.71 -48.65 -44.06
C THR A 14 21.33 -49.02 -44.64
N PHE A 15 20.28 -48.65 -43.96
CA PHE A 15 18.93 -48.66 -44.51
C PHE A 15 18.57 -47.26 -45.05
N LEU A 16 18.42 -47.17 -46.38
CA LEU A 16 17.82 -46.04 -47.05
C LEU A 16 16.30 -46.15 -46.94
N PHE A 17 15.70 -45.30 -46.09
CA PHE A 17 14.25 -45.08 -46.12
C PHE A 17 13.96 -43.79 -46.90
N SER A 18 13.25 -43.97 -48.01
CA SER A 18 12.65 -42.90 -48.79
C SER A 18 11.47 -42.33 -48.04
N CYS A 19 11.56 -41.11 -47.51
CA CYS A 19 10.45 -40.36 -46.98
C CYS A 19 9.63 -39.73 -48.11
N LYS A 20 8.44 -40.21 -48.37
CA LYS A 20 7.37 -39.43 -48.98
C LYS A 20 6.95 -38.35 -47.98
N GLY A 21 6.97 -37.09 -48.41
CA GLY A 21 6.53 -35.96 -47.60
C GLY A 21 5.03 -35.98 -47.38
N ASP A 22 4.62 -36.34 -46.21
CA ASP A 22 3.29 -36.02 -45.72
C ASP A 22 3.33 -34.56 -45.22
N LYS A 23 2.39 -33.78 -45.75
CA LYS A 23 2.13 -32.43 -45.25
C LYS A 23 1.74 -32.55 -43.78
N VAL A 24 2.64 -32.08 -42.89
CA VAL A 24 2.27 -31.85 -41.52
C VAL A 24 1.32 -30.65 -41.54
N ASP A 25 0.04 -30.90 -41.41
CA ASP A 25 -0.93 -29.87 -41.07
C ASP A 25 -0.43 -29.21 -39.79
N LYS A 26 -0.13 -27.93 -39.90
CA LYS A 26 0.05 -27.09 -38.71
C LYS A 26 -1.26 -27.12 -37.93
N ILE A 27 -1.29 -27.94 -36.89
CA ILE A 27 -2.25 -27.76 -35.81
C ILE A 27 -1.88 -26.40 -35.24
N GLU A 28 -2.60 -25.36 -35.63
CA GLU A 28 -2.69 -24.13 -34.86
C GLU A 28 -3.33 -24.52 -33.54
N GLY A 29 -2.51 -24.99 -32.61
CA GLY A 29 -2.89 -25.14 -31.24
C GLY A 29 -3.21 -23.74 -30.72
N ASP A 30 -4.45 -23.55 -30.33
CA ASP A 30 -4.89 -22.43 -29.51
C ASP A 30 -4.09 -22.47 -28.21
N HIS A 31 -2.88 -21.90 -28.26
CA HIS A 31 -2.03 -21.63 -27.10
C HIS A 31 -2.57 -20.42 -26.36
N THR A 32 -3.83 -20.47 -25.90
CA THR A 32 -4.25 -19.62 -24.80
C THR A 32 -3.41 -20.07 -23.60
N SER A 33 -2.42 -19.29 -23.26
CA SER A 33 -1.59 -19.46 -22.08
C SER A 33 -2.49 -19.76 -20.88
N ASP A 34 -2.26 -20.88 -20.17
CA ASP A 34 -3.02 -21.23 -18.95
C ASP A 34 -2.74 -20.23 -17.79
N LYS A 35 -1.88 -19.23 -18.05
CA LYS A 35 -1.52 -18.16 -17.13
C LYS A 35 -2.60 -17.08 -17.15
N PRO A 36 -3.14 -16.68 -15.98
CA PRO A 36 -4.10 -15.58 -15.89
C PRO A 36 -3.44 -14.22 -16.07
N ASN A 37 -4.18 -13.26 -16.57
CA ASN A 37 -3.85 -11.87 -16.34
C ASN A 37 -4.17 -11.51 -14.89
N ILE A 38 -3.35 -10.67 -14.26
CA ILE A 38 -3.58 -10.15 -12.91
C ILE A 38 -3.70 -8.64 -12.99
N VAL A 39 -4.79 -8.08 -12.50
CA VAL A 39 -5.03 -6.63 -12.43
C VAL A 39 -5.27 -6.22 -10.98
N TRP A 40 -4.49 -5.27 -10.51
CA TRP A 40 -4.72 -4.58 -9.26
C TRP A 40 -5.42 -3.25 -9.53
N ILE A 41 -6.65 -3.09 -9.08
CA ILE A 41 -7.34 -1.80 -8.95
C ILE A 41 -7.00 -1.29 -7.56
N TYR A 42 -6.06 -0.37 -7.49
CA TYR A 42 -5.37 0.03 -6.27
C TYR A 42 -5.76 1.45 -5.88
N LEU A 43 -6.45 1.58 -4.76
CA LEU A 43 -7.00 2.85 -4.27
C LEU A 43 -6.04 3.53 -3.28
N GLU A 44 -6.24 4.84 -3.09
CA GLU A 44 -5.60 5.62 -2.02
C GLU A 44 -6.63 6.01 -0.94
N ASP A 45 -6.18 6.00 0.32
CA ASP A 45 -6.89 6.55 1.48
C ASP A 45 -8.36 6.06 1.61
N THR A 46 -8.65 4.78 1.32
CA THR A 46 -10.04 4.29 1.22
C THR A 46 -10.35 3.25 2.30
N ALA A 47 -11.33 3.57 3.14
CA ALA A 47 -11.92 2.64 4.10
C ALA A 47 -12.98 1.73 3.45
N PRO A 48 -13.40 0.61 4.08
CA PRO A 48 -14.40 -0.30 3.53
C PRO A 48 -15.84 0.24 3.69
N LEU A 49 -16.05 1.52 3.34
CA LEU A 49 -17.35 2.21 3.36
C LEU A 49 -18.00 2.10 1.97
N LEU A 50 -18.41 0.90 1.57
CA LEU A 50 -18.94 0.53 0.26
C LEU A 50 -20.29 -0.18 0.42
N GLY A 51 -21.14 -0.15 -0.61
CA GLY A 51 -22.41 -0.86 -0.60
C GLY A 51 -22.29 -2.34 -0.25
N CYS A 52 -21.36 -3.06 -0.89
CA CYS A 52 -21.10 -4.48 -0.60
C CYS A 52 -20.54 -4.75 0.82
N TYR A 53 -20.02 -3.73 1.51
CA TYR A 53 -19.64 -3.81 2.93
C TYR A 53 -20.77 -3.40 3.87
N GLY A 54 -21.91 -2.96 3.32
CA GLY A 54 -23.12 -2.64 4.07
C GLY A 54 -23.27 -1.16 4.45
N ASP A 55 -22.49 -0.25 3.84
CA ASP A 55 -22.72 1.18 4.00
C ASP A 55 -24.01 1.58 3.25
N PRO A 56 -25.01 2.18 3.94
CA PRO A 56 -26.28 2.48 3.32
C PRO A 56 -26.31 3.82 2.58
N LEU A 57 -25.25 4.63 2.66
CA LEU A 57 -25.22 5.99 2.13
C LEU A 57 -24.52 6.09 0.78
N VAL A 58 -23.72 5.08 0.41
CA VAL A 58 -23.00 5.07 -0.85
C VAL A 58 -23.64 4.13 -1.87
N ASP A 59 -23.73 4.59 -3.10
CA ASP A 59 -24.15 3.76 -4.25
C ASP A 59 -22.91 3.35 -5.05
N THR A 60 -22.55 2.05 -4.97
CA THR A 60 -21.35 1.50 -5.58
C THR A 60 -21.61 0.26 -6.43
N PRO A 61 -22.51 0.37 -7.46
CA PRO A 61 -23.01 -0.79 -8.20
C PRO A 61 -21.92 -1.55 -8.97
N ASN A 62 -20.87 -0.87 -9.43
CA ASN A 62 -19.78 -1.50 -10.17
C ASN A 62 -18.87 -2.33 -9.23
N ILE A 63 -18.51 -1.78 -8.07
CA ILE A 63 -17.73 -2.46 -7.03
C ILE A 63 -18.57 -3.60 -6.43
N ASP A 64 -19.85 -3.38 -6.18
CA ASP A 64 -20.77 -4.40 -5.67
C ASP A 64 -20.92 -5.56 -6.68
N SER A 65 -20.99 -5.25 -7.98
CA SER A 65 -20.96 -6.26 -9.04
C SER A 65 -19.66 -7.05 -9.03
N LEU A 66 -18.51 -6.40 -8.77
CA LEU A 66 -17.22 -7.09 -8.64
C LEU A 66 -17.25 -8.05 -7.45
N ALA A 67 -17.81 -7.65 -6.31
CA ALA A 67 -17.96 -8.48 -5.11
C ALA A 67 -18.83 -9.72 -5.38
N THR A 68 -19.89 -9.61 -6.19
CA THR A 68 -20.73 -10.76 -6.56
C THR A 68 -20.00 -11.79 -7.44
N ARG A 69 -18.93 -11.39 -8.11
CA ARG A 69 -18.09 -12.23 -8.97
C ARG A 69 -16.84 -12.78 -8.29
N GLY A 70 -16.58 -12.36 -7.06
CA GLY A 70 -15.38 -12.71 -6.32
C GLY A 70 -15.67 -13.11 -4.87
N VAL A 71 -14.63 -13.01 -4.05
CA VAL A 71 -14.69 -13.12 -2.59
C VAL A 71 -14.49 -11.72 -2.01
N LEU A 72 -15.38 -11.32 -1.13
CA LEU A 72 -15.26 -10.12 -0.32
C LEU A 72 -14.59 -10.48 1.02
N TYR A 73 -13.49 -9.80 1.36
CA TYR A 73 -12.77 -10.00 2.61
C TYR A 73 -13.06 -8.89 3.59
N LYS A 74 -13.53 -9.24 4.80
CA LYS A 74 -13.94 -8.26 5.81
C LYS A 74 -12.81 -7.75 6.70
N ASN A 75 -11.78 -8.56 6.95
CA ASN A 75 -10.75 -8.29 7.95
C ASN A 75 -9.38 -8.18 7.29
N VAL A 76 -9.18 -7.13 6.50
CA VAL A 76 -7.93 -6.86 5.78
C VAL A 76 -7.25 -5.66 6.40
N PHE A 77 -6.03 -5.85 6.89
CA PHE A 77 -5.27 -4.83 7.60
C PHE A 77 -3.93 -4.57 6.91
N MET A 78 -3.66 -3.31 6.63
CA MET A 78 -2.44 -2.90 5.94
C MET A 78 -1.24 -2.85 6.89
N PRO A 79 -0.01 -3.06 6.35
CA PRO A 79 1.21 -3.09 7.16
C PRO A 79 1.53 -1.74 7.80
N ALA A 80 1.05 -0.64 7.20
CA ALA A 80 1.22 0.71 7.73
C ALA A 80 0.06 1.62 7.31
N PRO A 81 -0.35 2.60 8.15
CA PRO A 81 -1.40 3.58 7.82
C PRO A 81 -0.83 4.78 7.04
N ILE A 82 0.18 4.57 6.20
CA ILE A 82 0.94 5.60 5.48
C ILE A 82 1.32 5.06 4.10
N CYS A 83 1.16 5.89 3.06
CA CYS A 83 1.28 5.48 1.66
C CYS A 83 2.61 4.77 1.35
N SER A 84 3.77 5.42 1.48
CA SER A 84 5.04 4.85 1.00
C SER A 84 5.46 3.60 1.76
N ALA A 85 5.27 3.56 3.09
CA ALA A 85 5.60 2.39 3.90
C ALA A 85 4.66 1.20 3.59
N SER A 86 3.35 1.45 3.44
CA SER A 86 2.39 0.42 3.04
C SER A 86 2.66 -0.10 1.63
N ARG A 87 2.82 0.81 0.65
CA ARG A 87 3.08 0.45 -0.75
C ARG A 87 4.40 -0.30 -0.93
N SER A 88 5.46 0.11 -0.21
CA SER A 88 6.73 -0.61 -0.20
C SER A 88 6.58 -2.04 0.35
N SER A 89 5.79 -2.20 1.41
CA SER A 89 5.54 -3.53 1.98
C SER A 89 4.73 -4.42 1.02
N ILE A 90 3.67 -3.89 0.43
CA ILE A 90 2.80 -4.65 -0.48
C ILE A 90 3.55 -5.11 -1.73
N ILE A 91 4.37 -4.22 -2.33
CA ILE A 91 5.05 -4.51 -3.60
C ILE A 91 6.24 -5.46 -3.44
N THR A 92 6.79 -5.57 -2.21
CA THR A 92 7.89 -6.49 -1.88
C THR A 92 7.41 -7.77 -1.20
N GLY A 93 6.17 -7.81 -0.71
CA GLY A 93 5.68 -8.89 0.14
C GLY A 93 6.39 -8.99 1.50
N MET A 94 7.13 -7.94 1.90
CA MET A 94 7.92 -7.84 3.13
C MET A 94 7.46 -6.63 3.95
N MET A 95 7.57 -6.69 5.27
CA MET A 95 7.36 -5.49 6.09
C MET A 95 8.40 -4.42 5.76
N SER A 96 7.97 -3.18 5.59
CA SER A 96 8.89 -2.05 5.35
C SER A 96 9.94 -1.90 6.45
N THR A 97 9.62 -2.33 7.66
CA THR A 97 10.54 -2.38 8.81
C THR A 97 11.63 -3.45 8.68
N SER A 98 11.43 -4.50 7.89
CA SER A 98 12.42 -5.55 7.70
C SER A 98 13.64 -5.09 6.88
N PHE A 99 13.47 -4.04 6.05
CA PHE A 99 14.53 -3.49 5.21
C PHE A 99 14.76 -1.98 5.37
N GLY A 100 14.16 -1.34 6.39
CA GLY A 100 14.45 0.06 6.74
C GLY A 100 13.57 1.11 6.05
N ALA A 101 12.54 0.71 5.29
CA ALA A 101 11.68 1.62 4.50
C ALA A 101 10.42 2.11 5.24
N GLN A 102 10.38 2.02 6.56
CA GLN A 102 9.22 2.35 7.39
C GLN A 102 8.93 3.86 7.52
N ASN A 103 9.95 4.70 7.37
CA ASN A 103 9.81 6.15 7.48
C ASN A 103 9.31 6.71 6.15
N HIS A 104 8.19 7.43 6.18
CA HIS A 104 7.60 8.00 4.97
C HIS A 104 8.56 8.94 4.25
N HIS A 105 8.76 8.73 2.95
CA HIS A 105 9.68 9.50 2.11
C HIS A 105 11.14 9.53 2.60
N SER A 106 11.66 8.43 3.19
CA SER A 106 13.02 8.39 3.71
C SER A 106 14.09 8.18 2.64
N SER A 107 13.90 7.27 1.71
CA SER A 107 14.90 6.99 0.66
C SER A 107 14.90 8.07 -0.44
N ARG A 108 15.32 9.29 -0.10
CA ARG A 108 15.22 10.45 -1.00
C ARG A 108 16.56 11.15 -1.27
N THR A 109 17.61 10.80 -0.53
CA THR A 109 18.96 11.29 -0.77
C THR A 109 19.92 10.14 -1.02
N THR A 110 21.06 10.42 -1.66
CA THR A 110 22.11 9.41 -1.85
C THR A 110 22.65 8.90 -0.52
N GLU A 111 22.67 9.75 0.51
CA GLU A 111 23.15 9.39 1.85
C GLU A 111 22.14 8.53 2.63
N SER A 112 20.83 8.73 2.40
CA SER A 112 19.74 7.99 3.06
C SER A 112 19.11 6.93 2.14
N ALA A 113 19.79 6.55 1.07
CA ALA A 113 19.29 5.57 0.09
C ALA A 113 19.06 4.21 0.73
N ILE A 114 17.86 3.68 0.58
CA ILE A 114 17.45 2.37 1.07
C ILE A 114 17.41 1.40 -0.11
N TYR A 115 18.12 0.31 0.00
CA TYR A 115 18.13 -0.75 -1.01
C TYR A 115 17.44 -1.98 -0.46
N LEU A 116 16.76 -2.71 -1.34
CA LEU A 116 16.23 -4.02 -0.99
C LEU A 116 17.38 -4.98 -0.67
N PRO A 117 17.17 -5.98 0.23
CA PRO A 117 18.13 -7.07 0.41
C PRO A 117 18.49 -7.74 -0.93
N GLU A 118 19.73 -8.19 -1.08
CA GLU A 118 20.28 -8.68 -2.36
C GLU A 118 19.42 -9.73 -3.09
N GLN A 119 18.69 -10.55 -2.35
CA GLN A 119 17.83 -11.61 -2.92
C GLN A 119 16.35 -11.21 -2.99
N ALA A 120 16.00 -9.99 -2.55
CA ALA A 120 14.62 -9.54 -2.57
C ALA A 120 14.26 -8.99 -3.96
N GLN A 121 13.12 -9.42 -4.44
CA GLN A 121 12.53 -8.94 -5.69
C GLN A 121 11.12 -8.40 -5.43
N THR A 122 10.73 -7.42 -6.19
CA THR A 122 9.37 -6.89 -6.15
C THR A 122 8.40 -7.82 -6.91
N ILE A 123 7.13 -7.71 -6.58
CA ILE A 123 6.07 -8.46 -7.28
C ILE A 123 6.13 -8.26 -8.81
N PRO A 124 6.24 -7.01 -9.35
CA PRO A 124 6.36 -6.81 -10.80
C PRO A 124 7.58 -7.50 -11.41
N GLU A 125 8.76 -7.46 -10.76
CA GLU A 125 9.96 -8.15 -11.26
C GLU A 125 9.74 -9.66 -11.37
N LEU A 126 9.09 -10.28 -10.38
CA LEU A 126 8.77 -11.70 -10.40
C LEU A 126 7.80 -12.05 -11.53
N PHE A 127 6.77 -11.22 -11.75
CA PHE A 127 5.87 -11.39 -12.88
C PHE A 127 6.60 -11.24 -14.22
N LYS A 128 7.43 -10.20 -14.36
CA LYS A 128 8.23 -9.95 -15.56
C LYS A 128 9.20 -11.10 -15.83
N GLY A 129 9.90 -11.58 -14.80
CA GLY A 129 10.76 -12.76 -14.87
C GLY A 129 10.03 -14.04 -15.28
N ALA A 130 8.74 -14.15 -14.97
CA ALA A 130 7.86 -15.24 -15.40
C ALA A 130 7.27 -15.05 -16.81
N GLY A 131 7.65 -14.00 -17.53
CA GLY A 131 7.23 -13.72 -18.90
C GLY A 131 5.88 -13.01 -19.02
N TYR A 132 5.46 -12.30 -17.99
CA TYR A 132 4.30 -11.41 -18.04
C TYR A 132 4.71 -10.04 -18.58
N PHE A 133 3.84 -9.42 -19.36
CA PHE A 133 3.92 -8.00 -19.63
C PHE A 133 3.50 -7.24 -18.36
N THR A 134 4.32 -6.30 -17.89
CA THR A 134 4.07 -5.59 -16.63
C THR A 134 3.80 -4.10 -16.87
N PHE A 135 2.82 -3.53 -16.16
CA PHE A 135 2.54 -2.10 -16.26
C PHE A 135 2.09 -1.48 -14.93
N ASN A 136 2.31 -0.17 -14.79
CA ASN A 136 1.75 0.64 -13.72
C ASN A 136 1.13 1.92 -14.28
N ASN A 137 -0.14 2.15 -13.97
CA ASN A 137 -0.88 3.36 -14.36
C ASN A 137 -1.17 4.23 -13.14
N GLY A 138 -0.17 4.97 -12.67
CA GLY A 138 -0.32 5.97 -11.62
C GLY A 138 0.75 5.89 -10.53
N LYS A 139 0.37 6.20 -9.29
CA LYS A 139 1.30 6.33 -8.17
C LYS A 139 2.00 5.02 -7.82
N ASP A 140 3.32 5.07 -7.65
CA ASP A 140 4.13 3.98 -7.07
C ASP A 140 4.51 4.25 -5.61
N ASP A 141 5.17 5.36 -5.34
CA ASP A 141 5.55 5.84 -4.00
C ASP A 141 6.31 4.81 -3.15
N TYR A 142 7.14 3.99 -3.78
CA TYR A 142 7.97 3.03 -3.06
C TYR A 142 9.12 3.75 -2.36
N ASN A 143 9.43 3.33 -1.14
CA ASN A 143 10.39 4.01 -0.26
C ASN A 143 11.75 3.29 -0.24
N PHE A 144 12.23 2.86 -1.39
CA PHE A 144 13.53 2.27 -1.63
C PHE A 144 14.02 2.64 -3.03
N VAL A 145 15.29 2.40 -3.32
CA VAL A 145 15.86 2.63 -4.65
C VAL A 145 15.48 1.48 -5.59
N TYR A 146 14.95 1.80 -6.75
CA TYR A 146 14.56 0.84 -7.80
C TYR A 146 14.63 1.51 -9.17
N ASP A 147 14.81 0.71 -10.22
CA ASP A 147 14.61 1.16 -11.60
C ASP A 147 13.21 0.75 -12.07
N ARG A 148 12.41 1.70 -12.51
CA ARG A 148 11.06 1.42 -13.02
C ARG A 148 11.06 0.51 -14.24
N LYS A 149 12.11 0.55 -15.06
CA LYS A 149 12.25 -0.31 -16.23
C LYS A 149 12.47 -1.77 -15.86
N ASP A 150 13.03 -2.03 -14.66
CA ASP A 150 13.14 -3.39 -14.14
C ASP A 150 11.76 -3.91 -13.72
N LEU A 151 10.92 -3.04 -13.20
CA LEU A 151 9.59 -3.38 -12.71
C LEU A 151 8.55 -3.45 -13.84
N TYR A 152 8.56 -2.48 -14.77
CA TYR A 152 7.46 -2.28 -15.71
C TYR A 152 7.94 -2.20 -17.16
N ASP A 153 7.22 -2.86 -18.06
CA ASP A 153 7.40 -2.71 -19.51
C ASP A 153 6.74 -1.43 -20.03
N GLN A 154 5.71 -0.95 -19.32
CA GLN A 154 5.11 0.35 -19.57
C GLN A 154 4.65 0.98 -18.26
N GLU A 155 4.95 2.26 -18.10
CA GLU A 155 4.60 3.01 -16.91
C GLU A 155 3.99 4.38 -17.23
N TYR A 156 3.07 4.77 -16.36
CA TYR A 156 2.67 6.15 -16.14
C TYR A 156 2.70 6.38 -14.64
N VAL A 157 3.50 7.34 -14.21
CA VAL A 157 3.64 7.65 -12.80
C VAL A 157 3.15 9.06 -12.54
N TYR A 158 2.40 9.17 -11.47
CA TYR A 158 2.08 10.44 -10.83
C TYR A 158 2.57 10.37 -9.39
N HIS A 159 3.45 11.29 -9.02
CA HIS A 159 3.91 11.43 -7.64
C HIS A 159 3.63 12.87 -7.16
N PRO A 160 3.05 13.06 -5.96
CA PRO A 160 2.68 14.39 -5.47
C PRO A 160 3.85 15.37 -5.40
N LEU A 161 5.07 14.86 -5.13
CA LEU A 161 6.28 15.67 -4.98
C LEU A 161 7.05 15.86 -6.30
N TYR A 162 6.99 14.88 -7.22
CA TYR A 162 7.89 14.83 -8.38
C TYR A 162 7.17 14.97 -9.72
N GLY A 163 5.84 15.15 -9.69
CA GLY A 163 5.06 15.36 -10.91
C GLY A 163 4.71 14.08 -11.66
N LYS A 164 4.64 14.17 -12.96
CA LYS A 164 4.19 13.09 -13.86
C LYS A 164 5.32 12.63 -14.76
N SER A 165 5.38 11.32 -15.03
CA SER A 165 6.32 10.71 -15.97
C SER A 165 5.63 9.59 -16.74
N GLY A 166 6.04 9.38 -18.01
CA GLY A 166 5.50 8.36 -18.89
C GLY A 166 4.11 8.64 -19.44
N GLU A 167 3.57 7.70 -20.18
CA GLU A 167 2.23 7.75 -20.77
C GLU A 167 1.32 6.69 -20.15
N ARG A 168 0.08 7.10 -19.82
CA ARG A 168 -0.92 6.16 -19.30
C ARG A 168 -1.23 5.12 -20.37
N LEU A 169 -1.07 3.84 -20.00
CA LEU A 169 -1.44 2.73 -20.85
C LEU A 169 -2.94 2.76 -21.14
N ASP A 170 -3.30 2.74 -22.42
CA ASP A 170 -4.67 2.40 -22.80
C ASP A 170 -4.87 0.89 -22.65
N LEU A 171 -5.88 0.49 -21.86
CA LEU A 171 -6.17 -0.92 -21.60
C LEU A 171 -6.49 -1.72 -22.87
N ALA A 172 -6.99 -1.06 -23.93
CA ALA A 172 -7.19 -1.70 -25.22
C ALA A 172 -5.87 -2.22 -25.85
N SER A 173 -4.76 -1.54 -25.55
CA SER A 173 -3.44 -1.93 -26.07
C SER A 173 -2.83 -3.16 -25.39
N LEU A 174 -3.48 -3.70 -24.37
CA LEU A 174 -3.08 -4.95 -23.71
C LEU A 174 -3.41 -6.19 -24.56
N LYS A 175 -4.32 -6.07 -25.54
CA LYS A 175 -4.65 -7.17 -26.44
C LYS A 175 -3.41 -7.61 -27.23
N GLY A 176 -3.04 -8.88 -27.09
CA GLY A 176 -1.82 -9.46 -27.66
C GLY A 176 -0.57 -9.33 -26.77
N LYS A 177 -0.72 -8.77 -25.54
CA LYS A 177 0.35 -8.71 -24.54
C LYS A 177 0.10 -9.64 -23.34
N GLU A 178 -0.88 -10.54 -23.47
CA GLU A 178 -1.18 -11.51 -22.41
C GLU A 178 -0.10 -12.61 -22.31
N PRO A 179 0.20 -13.13 -21.14
CA PRO A 179 -0.33 -12.73 -19.83
C PRO A 179 0.29 -11.41 -19.35
N PHE A 180 -0.49 -10.60 -18.61
CA PHE A 180 0.01 -9.36 -18.03
C PHE A 180 -0.27 -9.28 -16.52
N PHE A 181 0.61 -8.56 -15.82
CA PHE A 181 0.41 -8.06 -14.47
C PHE A 181 0.33 -6.53 -14.52
N GLY A 182 -0.75 -5.96 -14.03
CA GLY A 182 -0.94 -4.52 -14.10
C GLY A 182 -1.49 -3.91 -12.83
N GLN A 183 -1.01 -2.70 -12.53
CA GLN A 183 -1.52 -1.86 -11.47
C GLN A 183 -2.23 -0.64 -12.05
N ILE A 184 -3.49 -0.46 -11.70
CA ILE A 184 -4.28 0.71 -12.05
C ILE A 184 -4.52 1.49 -10.76
N GLN A 185 -3.73 2.54 -10.58
CA GLN A 185 -3.76 3.37 -9.38
C GLN A 185 -4.89 4.39 -9.49
N MET A 186 -5.71 4.48 -8.45
CA MET A 186 -6.86 5.37 -8.37
C MET A 186 -6.74 6.26 -7.14
N TYR A 187 -7.28 7.47 -7.26
CA TYR A 187 -7.27 8.41 -6.14
C TYR A 187 -8.12 7.94 -4.94
N GLY A 188 -9.16 7.10 -5.16
CA GLY A 188 -9.99 6.61 -4.07
C GLY A 188 -10.53 7.73 -3.19
N GLY A 189 -10.30 7.65 -1.88
CA GLY A 189 -10.67 8.69 -0.94
C GLY A 189 -10.00 10.05 -1.15
N LYS A 190 -8.95 10.13 -1.97
CA LYS A 190 -8.28 11.38 -2.37
C LYS A 190 -8.92 12.08 -3.58
N GLU A 191 -9.95 11.56 -4.19
CA GLU A 191 -10.64 12.24 -5.31
C GLU A 191 -11.08 13.66 -4.92
N ILE A 192 -11.33 13.91 -3.64
CA ILE A 192 -11.66 15.24 -3.09
C ILE A 192 -10.60 16.32 -3.38
N PHE A 193 -9.33 15.92 -3.62
CA PHE A 193 -8.24 16.83 -3.98
C PHE A 193 -8.09 17.03 -5.47
N ASN A 194 -8.83 16.28 -6.29
CA ASN A 194 -8.88 16.52 -7.72
C ASN A 194 -9.58 17.85 -7.99
N SER A 195 -8.93 18.76 -8.74
CA SER A 195 -9.51 20.07 -9.07
C SER A 195 -10.89 19.97 -9.70
N LYS A 196 -11.13 18.92 -10.49
CA LYS A 196 -12.44 18.64 -11.11
C LYS A 196 -13.51 18.19 -10.12
N PHE A 197 -13.13 17.64 -8.97
CA PHE A 197 -14.08 17.22 -7.95
C PHE A 197 -14.88 18.40 -7.42
N LYS A 198 -14.21 19.50 -7.06
CA LYS A 198 -14.86 20.70 -6.49
C LYS A 198 -15.72 21.46 -7.50
N GLU A 199 -15.42 21.34 -8.79
CA GLU A 199 -16.12 22.06 -9.86
C GLU A 199 -17.36 21.33 -10.37
N ASN A 200 -17.39 20.00 -10.31
CA ASN A 200 -18.38 19.17 -11.02
C ASN A 200 -19.21 18.26 -10.12
N VAL A 201 -18.90 18.14 -8.83
CA VAL A 201 -19.62 17.22 -7.97
C VAL A 201 -20.62 17.98 -7.11
N ALA A 202 -21.88 17.89 -7.50
CA ALA A 202 -22.97 18.06 -6.56
C ALA A 202 -22.77 17.06 -5.41
N SER A 203 -23.11 17.46 -4.20
CA SER A 203 -23.11 16.56 -3.04
C SER A 203 -23.94 15.31 -3.37
N LEU A 204 -23.27 14.16 -3.52
CA LEU A 204 -23.91 12.90 -3.86
C LEU A 204 -24.59 12.28 -2.64
N VAL A 205 -23.95 12.40 -1.47
CA VAL A 205 -24.45 11.86 -0.20
C VAL A 205 -25.22 12.92 0.57
N ASP A 206 -26.39 12.56 1.10
CA ASP A 206 -27.16 13.41 1.99
C ASP A 206 -26.45 13.58 3.35
N ARG A 207 -25.88 14.77 3.58
CA ARG A 207 -25.15 15.13 4.79
C ARG A 207 -25.96 14.94 6.08
N SER A 208 -27.30 15.09 5.99
CA SER A 208 -28.18 14.93 7.15
C SER A 208 -28.30 13.49 7.65
N GLN A 209 -27.95 12.51 6.82
CA GLN A 209 -27.99 11.08 7.15
C GLN A 209 -26.67 10.56 7.72
N ILE A 210 -25.60 11.38 7.70
CA ILE A 210 -24.28 10.95 8.13
C ILE A 210 -24.24 10.71 9.63
N LYS A 211 -23.80 9.50 10.00
CA LYS A 211 -23.51 9.12 11.37
C LYS A 211 -22.01 9.01 11.54
N LEU A 212 -21.42 10.01 12.16
CA LEU A 212 -19.98 10.01 12.43
C LEU A 212 -19.62 8.95 13.47
N PRO A 213 -18.42 8.35 13.37
CA PRO A 213 -17.83 7.60 14.46
C PRO A 213 -17.83 8.41 15.76
N PRO A 214 -18.04 7.80 16.94
CA PRO A 214 -18.23 8.52 18.21
C PRO A 214 -17.01 9.33 18.67
N TYR A 215 -15.82 9.04 18.14
CA TYR A 215 -14.61 9.82 18.37
C TYR A 215 -14.51 11.10 17.52
N LEU A 216 -15.49 11.36 16.66
CA LEU A 216 -15.58 12.61 15.89
C LEU A 216 -16.75 13.46 16.42
N PRO A 217 -16.57 14.76 16.71
CA PRO A 217 -17.65 15.63 17.09
C PRO A 217 -18.55 15.96 15.90
N HIS A 218 -19.84 16.08 16.15
CA HIS A 218 -20.80 16.49 15.13
C HIS A 218 -20.68 17.99 14.85
N HIS A 219 -19.78 18.34 13.95
CA HIS A 219 -19.55 19.70 13.48
C HIS A 219 -19.68 19.74 11.95
N PRO A 220 -20.29 20.79 11.34
CA PRO A 220 -20.49 20.84 9.89
C PRO A 220 -19.25 20.53 9.07
N ALA A 221 -18.10 21.11 9.39
CA ALA A 221 -16.85 20.85 8.67
C ALA A 221 -16.38 19.37 8.73
N ILE A 222 -16.66 18.69 9.85
CA ILE A 222 -16.31 17.26 10.02
C ILE A 222 -17.31 16.37 9.27
N VAL A 223 -18.58 16.72 9.32
CA VAL A 223 -19.62 16.06 8.53
C VAL A 223 -19.34 16.19 7.04
N ASP A 224 -18.98 17.39 6.58
CA ASP A 224 -18.64 17.65 5.17
C ASP A 224 -17.41 16.85 4.73
N GLU A 225 -16.36 16.78 5.54
CA GLU A 225 -15.16 16.02 5.19
C GLU A 225 -15.43 14.52 5.11
N TYR A 226 -16.24 14.00 6.05
CA TYR A 226 -16.67 12.59 6.01
C TYR A 226 -17.54 12.32 4.76
N ALA A 227 -18.48 13.21 4.47
CA ALA A 227 -19.34 13.12 3.29
C ALA A 227 -18.55 13.20 1.98
N ASN A 228 -17.57 14.08 1.91
CA ASN A 228 -16.68 14.20 0.74
C ASN A 228 -15.93 12.90 0.47
N HIS A 229 -15.54 12.17 1.51
CA HIS A 229 -14.93 10.84 1.34
C HIS A 229 -15.93 9.85 0.72
N LEU A 230 -17.18 9.84 1.17
CA LEU A 230 -18.23 8.99 0.61
C LEU A 230 -18.58 9.38 -0.85
N ASP A 231 -18.62 10.68 -1.16
CA ASP A 231 -18.78 11.17 -2.53
C ASP A 231 -17.61 10.71 -3.43
N ALA A 232 -16.37 10.77 -2.91
CA ALA A 232 -15.18 10.31 -3.63
C ALA A 232 -15.24 8.81 -3.96
N ILE A 233 -15.79 8.00 -3.06
CA ILE A 233 -16.01 6.57 -3.27
C ILE A 233 -16.98 6.32 -4.43
N GLN A 234 -18.08 7.05 -4.52
CA GLN A 234 -19.04 6.87 -5.62
C GLN A 234 -18.45 7.25 -6.98
N ILE A 235 -17.62 8.31 -7.04
CA ILE A 235 -16.86 8.65 -8.26
C ILE A 235 -15.84 7.55 -8.60
N THR A 236 -15.23 6.97 -7.57
CA THR A 236 -14.31 5.83 -7.76
C THR A 236 -15.03 4.62 -8.35
N ASP A 237 -16.27 4.36 -7.92
CA ASP A 237 -17.10 3.29 -8.46
C ASP A 237 -17.36 3.44 -9.97
N GLU A 238 -17.69 4.65 -10.43
CA GLU A 238 -17.87 4.93 -11.86
C GLU A 238 -16.60 4.59 -12.65
N LYS A 239 -15.44 4.99 -12.15
CA LYS A 239 -14.13 4.69 -12.78
C LYS A 239 -13.82 3.20 -12.78
N VAL A 240 -14.18 2.47 -11.72
CA VAL A 240 -14.09 0.99 -11.71
C VAL A 240 -14.95 0.41 -12.81
N GLY A 241 -16.16 0.90 -12.99
CA GLY A 241 -17.05 0.50 -14.09
C GLY A 241 -16.42 0.71 -15.46
N GLU A 242 -15.76 1.86 -15.69
CA GLU A 242 -15.04 2.15 -16.95
C GLU A 242 -13.88 1.17 -17.19
N ILE A 243 -13.08 0.87 -16.15
CA ILE A 243 -11.96 -0.09 -16.23
C ILE A 243 -12.50 -1.48 -16.60
N MET A 244 -13.49 -1.95 -15.87
CA MET A 244 -14.10 -3.27 -16.12
C MET A 244 -14.77 -3.34 -17.50
N GLY A 245 -15.38 -2.24 -17.94
CA GLY A 245 -15.93 -2.10 -19.29
C GLY A 245 -14.87 -2.27 -20.37
N LYS A 246 -13.76 -1.54 -20.27
CA LYS A 246 -12.64 -1.62 -21.23
C LYS A 246 -12.01 -3.01 -21.29
N LEU A 247 -11.81 -3.68 -20.15
CA LEU A 247 -11.30 -5.05 -20.12
C LEU A 247 -12.26 -6.03 -20.82
N ARG A 248 -13.56 -5.85 -20.64
CA ARG A 248 -14.60 -6.68 -21.28
C ARG A 248 -14.69 -6.45 -22.78
N GLU A 249 -14.74 -5.20 -23.22
CA GLU A 249 -14.84 -4.81 -24.64
C GLU A 249 -13.64 -5.30 -25.48
N ASN A 250 -12.48 -5.45 -24.85
CA ASN A 250 -11.27 -5.94 -25.50
C ASN A 250 -11.03 -7.46 -25.32
N ASP A 251 -12.01 -8.20 -24.81
CA ASP A 251 -11.94 -9.65 -24.53
C ASP A 251 -10.88 -10.07 -23.48
N LEU A 252 -10.28 -9.12 -22.76
CA LEU A 252 -9.22 -9.36 -21.79
C LEU A 252 -9.76 -9.95 -20.48
N LEU A 253 -11.00 -9.59 -20.10
CA LEU A 253 -11.59 -9.98 -18.83
C LEU A 253 -11.72 -11.50 -18.66
N LYS A 254 -11.95 -12.24 -19.75
CA LYS A 254 -12.16 -13.71 -19.75
C LYS A 254 -10.99 -14.51 -19.18
N ASN A 255 -9.79 -13.95 -19.15
CA ASN A 255 -8.60 -14.59 -18.56
C ASN A 255 -7.98 -13.74 -17.45
N THR A 256 -8.76 -12.93 -16.75
CA THR A 256 -8.26 -11.95 -15.78
C THR A 256 -8.77 -12.26 -14.37
N ILE A 257 -7.87 -12.15 -13.41
CA ILE A 257 -8.16 -12.07 -11.98
C ILE A 257 -7.95 -10.62 -11.54
N VAL A 258 -8.97 -10.04 -10.89
CA VAL A 258 -8.96 -8.66 -10.43
C VAL A 258 -8.86 -8.63 -8.90
N PHE A 259 -7.92 -7.84 -8.39
CA PHE A 259 -7.81 -7.46 -6.99
C PHE A 259 -8.24 -6.00 -6.87
N PHE A 260 -9.20 -5.73 -6.02
CA PHE A 260 -9.64 -4.38 -5.69
C PHE A 260 -9.34 -4.13 -4.21
N PHE A 261 -8.51 -3.14 -3.90
CA PHE A 261 -8.07 -2.84 -2.53
C PHE A 261 -7.50 -1.42 -2.40
N SER A 262 -7.23 -0.98 -1.16
CA SER A 262 -6.61 0.32 -0.85
C SER A 262 -5.24 0.17 -0.19
N ASP A 263 -4.42 1.23 -0.21
CA ASP A 263 -3.10 1.27 0.42
C ASP A 263 -3.17 1.39 1.95
N HIS A 264 -4.17 2.06 2.48
CA HIS A 264 -4.52 2.18 3.90
C HIS A 264 -5.92 2.79 4.03
N GLY A 265 -6.37 3.02 5.27
CA GLY A 265 -7.69 3.57 5.57
C GLY A 265 -7.82 5.06 5.24
N MET A 266 -9.00 5.61 5.54
CA MET A 266 -9.38 6.95 5.14
C MET A 266 -8.55 8.05 5.81
N ARG A 267 -8.54 9.23 5.16
CA ARG A 267 -7.84 10.41 5.63
C ARG A 267 -8.70 11.23 6.58
N LEU A 268 -8.88 10.76 7.79
CA LEU A 268 -9.54 11.50 8.87
C LEU A 268 -8.73 11.40 10.16
N THR A 269 -9.10 12.24 11.13
CA THR A 269 -8.57 12.18 12.49
C THR A 269 -8.67 10.75 13.02
N ARG A 270 -7.58 10.26 13.63
CA ARG A 270 -7.48 8.94 14.23
C ARG A 270 -7.46 7.77 13.24
N ASN A 271 -7.50 8.02 11.93
CA ASN A 271 -7.41 7.00 10.87
C ASN A 271 -6.02 7.00 10.23
N LYS A 272 -5.80 7.68 9.09
CA LYS A 272 -4.48 7.78 8.47
C LYS A 272 -3.42 8.25 9.47
N GLN A 273 -2.24 7.63 9.46
CA GLN A 273 -1.13 7.79 10.40
C GLN A 273 -1.34 7.12 11.77
N PHE A 274 -2.47 6.48 12.03
CA PHE A 274 -2.75 5.80 13.30
C PHE A 274 -3.02 4.33 13.10
N LEU A 275 -2.63 3.51 14.09
CA LEU A 275 -2.78 2.05 14.02
C LEU A 275 -4.14 1.55 14.53
N TYR A 276 -5.14 2.43 14.58
CA TYR A 276 -6.53 2.03 14.78
C TYR A 276 -7.10 1.37 13.52
N ASP A 277 -8.18 0.59 13.66
CA ASP A 277 -8.78 -0.09 12.51
C ASP A 277 -9.16 0.89 11.39
N GLY A 278 -9.64 2.09 11.72
CA GLY A 278 -9.93 3.12 10.71
C GLY A 278 -8.75 3.55 9.85
N GLY A 279 -7.51 3.41 10.33
CA GLY A 279 -6.29 3.72 9.57
C GLY A 279 -5.72 2.52 8.80
N LEU A 280 -6.07 1.30 9.21
CA LEU A 280 -5.46 0.08 8.70
C LEU A 280 -6.41 -0.80 7.90
N GLN A 281 -7.69 -0.84 8.26
CA GLN A 281 -8.67 -1.69 7.60
C GLN A 281 -9.07 -1.12 6.24
N VAL A 282 -8.99 -1.96 5.22
CA VAL A 282 -9.28 -1.59 3.84
C VAL A 282 -10.25 -2.58 3.19
N PRO A 283 -10.95 -2.17 2.11
CA PRO A 283 -11.69 -3.12 1.29
C PRO A 283 -10.73 -4.06 0.56
N LEU A 284 -11.13 -5.30 0.37
CA LEU A 284 -10.51 -6.25 -0.53
C LEU A 284 -11.57 -7.12 -1.20
N ILE A 285 -11.55 -7.13 -2.53
CA ILE A 285 -12.31 -8.05 -3.35
C ILE A 285 -11.34 -8.73 -4.31
N ILE A 286 -11.38 -10.06 -4.39
CA ILE A 286 -10.64 -10.83 -5.40
C ILE A 286 -11.64 -11.53 -6.27
N ALA A 287 -11.72 -11.15 -7.54
CA ALA A 287 -12.66 -11.69 -8.51
C ALA A 287 -11.92 -12.39 -9.66
N ASP A 288 -12.25 -13.64 -9.92
CA ASP A 288 -11.68 -14.45 -11.00
C ASP A 288 -12.71 -14.63 -12.12
N PHE A 289 -12.44 -14.01 -13.26
CA PHE A 289 -13.33 -14.03 -14.42
C PHE A 289 -13.07 -15.18 -15.39
N ARG A 290 -12.15 -16.10 -15.07
CA ARG A 290 -11.80 -17.24 -15.91
C ARG A 290 -12.88 -18.32 -15.83
N GLU A 291 -13.65 -18.48 -16.88
CA GLU A 291 -14.71 -19.47 -16.93
C GLU A 291 -14.18 -20.91 -16.80
N GLY A 292 -14.75 -21.66 -15.85
CA GLY A 292 -14.39 -23.07 -15.61
C GLY A 292 -13.00 -23.31 -15.00
N LYS A 293 -12.21 -22.27 -14.74
CA LYS A 293 -10.86 -22.36 -14.16
C LYS A 293 -10.75 -21.78 -12.75
N SER A 294 -11.74 -21.00 -12.32
CA SER A 294 -11.72 -20.37 -11.02
C SER A 294 -11.86 -21.39 -9.89
N LYS A 295 -10.97 -21.25 -8.88
CA LYS A 295 -11.11 -21.92 -7.58
C LYS A 295 -11.77 -21.00 -6.54
N ILE A 296 -12.06 -19.75 -6.92
CA ILE A 296 -12.64 -18.75 -6.04
C ILE A 296 -14.15 -18.97 -5.97
N GLN A 297 -14.68 -19.10 -4.78
CA GLN A 297 -16.12 -19.22 -4.53
C GLN A 297 -16.78 -17.85 -4.74
N THR A 298 -17.40 -17.65 -5.89
CA THR A 298 -18.05 -16.38 -6.24
C THR A 298 -19.17 -16.00 -5.29
N GLY A 299 -19.27 -14.68 -4.99
CA GLY A 299 -20.30 -14.14 -4.10
C GLY A 299 -20.13 -14.51 -2.63
N SER A 300 -18.99 -15.05 -2.25
CA SER A 300 -18.71 -15.42 -0.87
C SER A 300 -18.09 -14.26 -0.07
N VAL A 301 -18.25 -14.35 1.25
CA VAL A 301 -17.66 -13.43 2.21
C VAL A 301 -16.69 -14.19 3.11
N ASN A 302 -15.44 -13.75 3.17
CA ASN A 302 -14.42 -14.29 4.04
C ASN A 302 -14.16 -13.32 5.21
N SER A 303 -14.11 -13.86 6.45
CA SER A 303 -13.84 -13.11 7.68
C SER A 303 -12.52 -13.49 8.33
N ASP A 304 -11.62 -14.16 7.62
CA ASP A 304 -10.27 -14.41 8.12
C ASP A 304 -9.43 -13.13 8.14
N LEU A 305 -8.41 -13.12 8.98
CA LEU A 305 -7.45 -12.03 9.03
C LEU A 305 -6.52 -12.12 7.83
N ILE A 306 -6.47 -11.03 7.07
CA ILE A 306 -5.61 -10.86 5.90
C ILE A 306 -4.66 -9.69 6.18
N ALA A 307 -3.38 -9.90 5.95
CA ALA A 307 -2.38 -8.82 5.94
C ALA A 307 -2.22 -8.26 4.54
N GLY A 308 -1.97 -6.97 4.40
CA GLY A 308 -1.70 -6.36 3.09
C GLY A 308 -0.55 -7.02 2.32
N LEU A 309 0.40 -7.64 3.03
CA LEU A 309 1.49 -8.42 2.45
C LEU A 309 1.01 -9.66 1.68
N ASP A 310 -0.16 -10.21 2.05
CA ASP A 310 -0.71 -11.42 1.46
C ASP A 310 -1.19 -11.20 0.02
N LEU A 311 -1.42 -9.95 -0.39
CA LEU A 311 -1.93 -9.60 -1.71
C LEU A 311 -0.94 -9.98 -2.82
N GLY A 312 0.34 -9.62 -2.64
CA GLY A 312 1.39 -9.93 -3.60
C GLY A 312 1.66 -11.42 -3.72
N THR A 313 1.83 -12.10 -2.60
CA THR A 313 2.09 -13.54 -2.56
C THR A 313 0.91 -14.35 -3.10
N THR A 314 -0.33 -13.92 -2.84
CA THR A 314 -1.53 -14.53 -3.43
C THR A 314 -1.58 -14.33 -4.94
N ALA A 315 -1.22 -13.15 -5.44
CA ALA A 315 -1.18 -12.90 -6.88
C ALA A 315 -0.15 -13.80 -7.58
N LEU A 316 1.05 -13.97 -6.99
CA LEU A 316 2.07 -14.90 -7.48
C LEU A 316 1.56 -16.36 -7.50
N ALA A 317 0.94 -16.81 -6.40
CA ALA A 317 0.40 -18.18 -6.30
C ALA A 317 -0.68 -18.46 -7.35
N LEU A 318 -1.61 -17.51 -7.55
CA LEU A 318 -2.66 -17.62 -8.59
C LEU A 318 -2.08 -17.66 -10.01
N ALA A 319 -0.94 -17.01 -10.22
CA ALA A 319 -0.18 -17.04 -11.47
C ALA A 319 0.76 -18.25 -11.58
N LYS A 320 0.81 -19.11 -10.55
CA LYS A 320 1.74 -20.26 -10.43
C LYS A 320 3.21 -19.85 -10.48
N ILE A 321 3.53 -18.64 -9.97
CA ILE A 321 4.90 -18.14 -9.79
C ILE A 321 5.36 -18.52 -8.39
N PRO A 322 6.54 -19.13 -8.23
CA PRO A 322 7.08 -19.45 -6.90
C PRO A 322 7.17 -18.22 -6.02
N ILE A 323 6.74 -18.34 -4.76
CA ILE A 323 6.86 -17.29 -3.76
C ILE A 323 8.27 -17.37 -3.16
N PRO A 324 9.09 -16.30 -3.22
CA PRO A 324 10.39 -16.25 -2.57
C PRO A 324 10.31 -16.46 -1.04
N GLU A 325 11.30 -17.16 -0.47
CA GLU A 325 11.33 -17.47 0.97
C GLU A 325 11.43 -16.24 1.88
N ASN A 326 11.99 -15.15 1.37
CA ASN A 326 12.12 -13.88 2.09
C ASN A 326 10.82 -13.04 2.13
N MET A 327 9.77 -13.46 1.43
CA MET A 327 8.47 -12.81 1.54
C MET A 327 7.74 -13.24 2.81
N GLU A 328 7.22 -12.28 3.55
CA GLU A 328 6.48 -12.47 4.81
C GLU A 328 4.97 -12.66 4.58
N GLY A 329 4.50 -12.32 3.38
CA GLY A 329 3.11 -12.55 2.94
C GLY A 329 2.81 -14.03 2.76
N ARG A 330 1.52 -14.38 2.75
CA ARG A 330 1.00 -15.75 2.57
C ARG A 330 0.05 -15.81 1.38
N ASP A 331 0.00 -16.96 0.72
CA ASP A 331 -1.09 -17.26 -0.19
C ASP A 331 -2.37 -17.52 0.61
N ILE A 332 -3.37 -16.65 0.48
CA ILE A 332 -4.63 -16.73 1.22
C ILE A 332 -5.52 -17.90 0.78
N PHE A 333 -5.24 -18.53 -0.35
CA PHE A 333 -5.93 -19.71 -0.85
C PHE A 333 -5.22 -21.02 -0.47
N ASN A 334 -4.08 -20.93 0.22
CA ASN A 334 -3.36 -22.12 0.69
C ASN A 334 -3.92 -22.62 2.02
N GLU A 335 -4.88 -23.54 1.95
CA GLU A 335 -5.52 -24.12 3.14
C GLU A 335 -4.53 -24.85 4.08
N SER A 336 -3.35 -25.25 3.59
CA SER A 336 -2.38 -25.97 4.41
C SER A 336 -1.70 -25.12 5.48
N ILE A 337 -1.70 -23.79 5.32
CA ILE A 337 -1.07 -22.86 6.29
C ILE A 337 -2.08 -22.39 7.36
N GLY A 338 -3.36 -22.56 7.11
CA GLY A 338 -4.43 -22.06 7.97
C GLY A 338 -4.53 -20.52 8.02
N PRO A 339 -5.59 -19.99 8.65
CA PRO A 339 -5.79 -18.54 8.78
C PRO A 339 -4.73 -17.91 9.70
N ARG A 340 -4.47 -16.61 9.50
CA ARG A 340 -3.61 -15.84 10.43
C ARG A 340 -4.28 -15.70 11.79
N GLU A 341 -3.51 -15.89 12.86
CA GLU A 341 -3.96 -15.55 14.22
C GLU A 341 -3.80 -14.05 14.49
N PHE A 342 -2.73 -13.46 13.94
CA PHE A 342 -2.39 -12.05 14.14
C PHE A 342 -1.96 -11.37 12.84
N VAL A 343 -2.27 -10.07 12.76
CA VAL A 343 -1.68 -9.14 11.81
C VAL A 343 -0.90 -8.09 12.59
N ILE A 344 0.32 -7.82 12.16
CA ILE A 344 1.18 -6.76 12.71
C ILE A 344 1.11 -5.56 11.77
N SER A 345 1.01 -4.37 12.36
CA SER A 345 1.12 -3.12 11.62
C SER A 345 2.01 -2.13 12.35
N THR A 346 2.66 -1.26 11.58
CA THR A 346 3.71 -0.38 12.08
C THR A 346 3.47 1.05 11.64
N ARG A 347 3.85 2.00 12.49
CA ARG A 347 3.97 3.41 12.13
C ARG A 347 5.26 3.96 12.70
N ASP A 348 6.00 4.62 11.85
CA ASP A 348 7.20 5.36 12.17
C ASP A 348 7.03 6.83 11.72
N ARG A 349 8.09 7.57 11.39
CA ARG A 349 7.96 8.95 10.94
C ARG A 349 7.06 9.07 9.70
N CYS A 350 6.17 10.06 9.71
CA CYS A 350 5.37 10.45 8.55
C CYS A 350 5.68 11.89 8.17
N ASP A 351 6.32 12.09 7.02
CA ASP A 351 6.94 13.36 6.65
C ASP A 351 7.78 13.92 7.82
N PHE A 352 7.44 15.09 8.37
CA PHE A 352 8.16 15.67 9.50
C PHE A 352 7.67 15.18 10.88
N THR A 353 6.58 14.41 10.96
CA THR A 353 6.01 13.96 12.24
C THR A 353 6.69 12.69 12.72
N ILE A 354 7.61 12.80 13.67
CA ILE A 354 8.35 11.66 14.22
C ILE A 354 7.49 10.93 15.24
N ASP A 355 7.33 9.63 15.04
CA ASP A 355 6.63 8.73 15.94
C ASP A 355 7.17 7.31 15.82
N ARG A 356 6.77 6.43 16.75
CA ARG A 356 7.00 4.99 16.68
C ARG A 356 5.88 4.27 17.39
N ILE A 357 5.08 3.54 16.62
CA ILE A 357 3.93 2.77 17.12
C ILE A 357 3.93 1.40 16.47
N ARG A 358 3.53 0.36 17.22
CA ARG A 358 3.33 -1.01 16.73
C ARG A 358 1.99 -1.53 17.18
N SER A 359 1.32 -2.32 16.35
CA SER A 359 0.08 -2.98 16.74
C SER A 359 0.05 -4.46 16.40
N VAL A 360 -0.69 -5.21 17.20
CA VAL A 360 -1.05 -6.61 17.00
C VAL A 360 -2.56 -6.71 16.95
N ARG A 361 -3.11 -7.21 15.87
CA ARG A 361 -4.55 -7.37 15.63
C ARG A 361 -4.91 -8.84 15.47
N SER A 362 -5.79 -9.36 16.31
CA SER A 362 -6.47 -10.64 16.12
C SER A 362 -7.94 -10.41 15.71
N LYS A 363 -8.75 -11.46 15.58
CA LYS A 363 -10.21 -11.31 15.35
C LYS A 363 -10.93 -10.66 16.55
N GLU A 364 -10.41 -10.82 17.76
CA GLU A 364 -11.08 -10.41 19.00
C GLU A 364 -10.49 -9.14 19.59
N PHE A 365 -9.18 -9.02 19.62
CA PHE A 365 -8.50 -7.93 20.31
C PHE A 365 -7.52 -7.20 19.40
N LYS A 366 -7.30 -5.95 19.76
CA LYS A 366 -6.21 -5.13 19.22
C LYS A 366 -5.36 -4.58 20.35
N TYR A 367 -4.06 -4.77 20.21
CA TYR A 367 -3.04 -4.22 21.08
C TYR A 367 -2.21 -3.19 20.33
N ILE A 368 -1.97 -2.03 20.94
CA ILE A 368 -1.12 -0.96 20.41
C ILE A 368 -0.05 -0.63 21.44
N ARG A 369 1.21 -0.53 21.01
CA ARG A 369 2.32 -0.02 21.81
C ARG A 369 2.80 1.31 21.25
N ASN A 370 2.73 2.35 22.08
CA ASN A 370 3.27 3.69 21.81
C ASN A 370 4.64 3.80 22.46
N PHE A 371 5.70 3.96 21.66
CA PHE A 371 7.06 4.07 22.16
C PHE A 371 7.45 5.49 22.54
N MET A 372 6.79 6.50 21.92
CA MET A 372 7.01 7.91 22.16
C MET A 372 5.83 8.53 22.89
N THR A 373 5.79 8.33 24.21
CA THR A 373 4.68 8.79 25.08
C THR A 373 4.81 10.23 25.53
N ASP A 374 5.94 10.87 25.24
CA ASP A 374 6.28 12.25 25.56
C ASP A 374 5.57 13.29 24.65
N ARG A 375 4.81 12.82 23.68
CA ARG A 375 4.15 13.65 22.66
C ARG A 375 2.68 13.28 22.49
N PRO A 376 1.82 14.25 22.03
CA PRO A 376 0.39 14.02 21.83
C PRO A 376 0.10 13.10 20.64
N TYR A 377 -1.14 12.60 20.53
CA TYR A 377 -1.61 11.96 19.31
C TYR A 377 -1.67 12.96 18.15
N THR A 378 -2.19 14.15 18.40
CA THR A 378 -2.37 15.25 17.44
C THR A 378 -1.12 16.09 17.29
N GLN A 379 0.01 15.46 16.90
CA GLN A 379 1.18 16.20 16.51
C GLN A 379 0.91 17.01 15.22
N PRO A 380 1.64 18.12 14.96
CA PRO A 380 1.62 18.75 13.65
C PRO A 380 1.97 17.75 12.55
N THR A 381 1.26 17.79 11.45
CA THR A 381 1.40 16.84 10.34
C THR A 381 1.21 17.55 9.01
N TYR A 382 1.72 16.96 7.93
CA TYR A 382 1.52 17.49 6.59
C TYR A 382 0.02 17.69 6.24
N MET A 383 -0.89 16.92 6.87
CA MET A 383 -2.33 17.10 6.66
C MET A 383 -2.86 18.45 7.13
N ASP A 384 -2.16 19.13 8.05
CA ASP A 384 -2.52 20.49 8.50
C ASP A 384 -2.37 21.52 7.37
N PHE A 385 -1.56 21.22 6.32
CA PHE A 385 -1.33 22.09 5.17
C PHE A 385 -2.28 21.86 4.00
N ASP A 386 -2.98 20.72 3.99
CA ASP A 386 -3.89 20.37 2.91
C ASP A 386 -5.26 21.06 3.03
N LYS A 387 -5.36 22.11 3.86
CA LYS A 387 -6.59 22.86 4.13
C LYS A 387 -7.73 21.98 4.67
N VAL A 388 -7.38 20.94 5.41
CA VAL A 388 -8.36 20.07 6.06
C VAL A 388 -8.80 20.75 7.35
N GLU A 389 -9.99 21.32 7.34
CA GLU A 389 -10.49 22.12 8.46
C GLU A 389 -10.74 21.30 9.73
N PHE A 390 -10.96 19.98 9.61
CA PHE A 390 -11.38 19.17 10.75
C PHE A 390 -10.37 19.12 11.90
N VAL A 391 -9.06 19.13 11.63
CA VAL A 391 -8.03 19.14 12.70
C VAL A 391 -8.07 20.47 13.48
N GLY A 392 -8.20 21.58 12.76
CA GLY A 392 -8.38 22.90 13.37
C GLY A 392 -9.65 22.98 14.22
N VAL A 393 -10.75 22.45 13.72
CA VAL A 393 -12.04 22.36 14.43
C VAL A 393 -11.90 21.51 15.70
N MET A 394 -11.24 20.35 15.64
CA MET A 394 -10.98 19.52 16.81
C MET A 394 -10.19 20.26 17.88
N LYS A 395 -9.10 20.95 17.50
CA LYS A 395 -8.28 21.76 18.40
C LYS A 395 -9.08 22.90 19.04
N GLN A 396 -9.93 23.57 18.25
CA GLN A 396 -10.80 24.62 18.76
C GLN A 396 -11.82 24.09 19.77
N LEU A 397 -12.54 23.01 19.44
CA LEU A 397 -13.55 22.43 20.33
C LEU A 397 -12.92 21.89 21.62
N HIS A 398 -11.69 21.36 21.56
CA HIS A 398 -10.91 20.99 22.75
C HIS A 398 -10.65 22.20 23.64
N ALA A 399 -10.11 23.29 23.07
CA ALA A 399 -9.82 24.52 23.82
C ALA A 399 -11.08 25.14 24.45
N GLU A 400 -12.25 24.95 23.82
CA GLU A 400 -13.55 25.42 24.30
C GLU A 400 -14.22 24.46 25.31
N GLY A 401 -13.61 23.28 25.58
CA GLY A 401 -14.19 22.24 26.46
C GLY A 401 -15.49 21.63 25.94
N LYS A 402 -15.66 21.58 24.62
CA LYS A 402 -16.88 21.09 23.93
C LYS A 402 -16.78 19.65 23.44
N LEU A 403 -15.65 19.00 23.59
CA LEU A 403 -15.47 17.60 23.25
C LEU A 403 -15.95 16.67 24.37
N ASN A 404 -16.55 15.53 24.01
CA ASN A 404 -16.79 14.47 24.96
C ASN A 404 -15.50 13.71 25.29
N GLU A 405 -15.52 12.80 26.28
CA GLU A 405 -14.33 12.09 26.74
C GLU A 405 -13.62 11.30 25.61
N ALA A 406 -14.38 10.63 24.72
CA ALA A 406 -13.81 9.85 23.63
C ALA A 406 -13.11 10.74 22.57
N GLN A 407 -13.67 11.91 22.30
CA GLN A 407 -13.13 12.90 21.38
C GLN A 407 -11.91 13.61 21.99
N ASP A 408 -12.03 13.99 23.26
CA ASP A 408 -11.03 14.75 24.00
C ASP A 408 -9.74 13.95 24.28
N ARG A 409 -9.89 12.63 24.48
CA ARG A 409 -8.74 11.72 24.68
C ARG A 409 -7.72 11.80 23.55
N PHE A 410 -8.17 11.97 22.32
CA PHE A 410 -7.28 12.12 21.17
C PHE A 410 -6.52 13.44 21.16
N MET A 411 -7.02 14.44 21.90
CA MET A 411 -6.39 15.75 22.06
C MET A 411 -5.43 15.80 23.26
N ALA A 412 -5.29 14.71 24.04
CA ALA A 412 -4.43 14.67 25.20
C ALA A 412 -2.97 14.98 24.85
N ALA A 413 -2.30 15.77 25.70
CA ALA A 413 -0.90 16.18 25.51
C ALA A 413 0.10 15.01 25.58
N VAL A 414 -0.29 13.93 26.25
CA VAL A 414 0.48 12.69 26.38
C VAL A 414 -0.43 11.49 26.10
N ARG A 415 0.13 10.38 25.72
CA ARG A 415 -0.61 9.17 25.43
C ARG A 415 -0.11 7.98 26.25
N PRO A 416 -0.95 6.96 26.49
CA PRO A 416 -0.53 5.77 27.21
C PRO A 416 0.56 5.02 26.40
N SER A 417 1.45 4.32 27.11
CA SER A 417 2.43 3.44 26.48
C SER A 417 1.80 2.23 25.80
N GLU A 418 0.64 1.81 26.28
CA GLU A 418 -0.05 0.63 25.77
C GLU A 418 -1.57 0.84 25.73
N GLU A 419 -2.16 0.28 24.69
CA GLU A 419 -3.59 0.26 24.50
C GLU A 419 -4.03 -1.16 24.17
N LEU A 420 -5.16 -1.58 24.72
CA LEU A 420 -5.79 -2.88 24.44
C LEU A 420 -7.29 -2.67 24.24
N TYR A 421 -7.83 -3.18 23.16
CA TYR A 421 -9.24 -3.04 22.81
C TYR A 421 -9.87 -4.39 22.51
N ASP A 422 -11.07 -4.63 23.05
CA ASP A 422 -11.96 -5.74 22.67
C ASP A 422 -12.79 -5.27 21.48
N ILE A 423 -12.43 -5.70 20.28
CA ILE A 423 -13.02 -5.20 19.03
C ILE A 423 -14.48 -5.62 18.87
N ASN A 424 -14.88 -6.73 19.47
CA ASN A 424 -16.27 -7.19 19.40
C ASN A 424 -17.20 -6.32 20.25
N ALA A 425 -16.72 -5.88 21.41
CA ALA A 425 -17.47 -5.01 22.33
C ALA A 425 -17.29 -3.52 22.02
N ASP A 426 -16.14 -3.14 21.44
CA ASP A 426 -15.72 -1.77 21.20
C ASP A 426 -15.10 -1.63 19.80
N PRO A 427 -15.89 -1.70 18.74
CA PRO A 427 -15.40 -1.64 17.35
C PRO A 427 -14.79 -0.27 16.97
N PHE A 428 -14.98 0.74 17.80
CA PHE A 428 -14.39 2.07 17.61
C PHE A 428 -13.13 2.32 18.46
N GLU A 429 -12.68 1.31 19.23
CA GLU A 429 -11.43 1.38 20.01
C GLU A 429 -11.40 2.56 20.99
N LEU A 430 -12.48 2.77 21.73
CA LEU A 430 -12.65 3.90 22.65
C LEU A 430 -12.25 3.56 24.08
N ASN A 431 -12.39 2.30 24.48
CA ASN A 431 -12.20 1.87 25.87
C ASN A 431 -10.89 1.09 25.99
N ASN A 432 -9.82 1.77 26.41
CA ASN A 432 -8.51 1.14 26.61
C ASN A 432 -8.52 0.22 27.85
N LEU A 433 -8.39 -1.08 27.63
CA LEU A 433 -8.40 -2.14 28.64
C LEU A 433 -7.01 -2.46 29.21
N ALA A 434 -5.93 -1.80 28.75
CA ALA A 434 -4.55 -2.12 29.15
C ALA A 434 -4.30 -1.98 30.66
N GLN A 435 -5.06 -1.14 31.37
CA GLN A 435 -4.98 -0.96 32.80
C GLN A 435 -5.99 -1.82 33.58
N ASN A 436 -6.86 -2.58 32.91
CA ASN A 436 -7.87 -3.40 33.58
C ASN A 436 -7.28 -4.78 33.97
N PRO A 437 -7.18 -5.12 35.26
CA PRO A 437 -6.57 -6.38 35.70
C PRO A 437 -7.24 -7.64 35.14
N GLN A 438 -8.51 -7.57 34.74
CA GLN A 438 -9.22 -8.71 34.15
C GLN A 438 -8.63 -9.11 32.79
N TYR A 439 -7.98 -8.18 32.08
CA TYR A 439 -7.38 -8.41 30.78
C TYR A 439 -5.85 -8.58 30.83
N SER A 440 -5.25 -8.69 32.02
CA SER A 440 -3.79 -8.78 32.19
C SER A 440 -3.16 -9.94 31.40
N LYS A 441 -3.80 -11.11 31.37
CA LYS A 441 -3.32 -12.27 30.59
C LYS A 441 -3.39 -12.04 29.09
N VAL A 442 -4.44 -11.38 28.62
CA VAL A 442 -4.59 -11.01 27.21
C VAL A 442 -3.50 -10.01 26.84
N LEU A 443 -3.31 -8.97 27.63
CA LEU A 443 -2.26 -7.96 27.43
C LEU A 443 -0.87 -8.59 27.36
N GLU A 444 -0.56 -9.51 28.28
CA GLU A 444 0.72 -10.22 28.31
C GLU A 444 0.95 -11.07 27.05
N LYS A 445 -0.09 -11.80 26.58
CA LYS A 445 -0.05 -12.56 25.33
C LYS A 445 0.36 -11.64 24.15
N TYR A 446 -0.31 -10.50 24.00
CA TYR A 446 -0.07 -9.60 22.87
C TYR A 446 1.27 -8.87 22.97
N ARG A 447 1.72 -8.54 24.18
CA ARG A 447 3.09 -8.07 24.44
C ARG A 447 4.13 -9.08 23.94
N SER A 448 3.92 -10.34 24.28
CA SER A 448 4.82 -11.43 23.89
C SER A 448 4.86 -11.62 22.38
N VAL A 449 3.70 -11.62 21.71
CA VAL A 449 3.60 -11.70 20.25
C VAL A 449 4.37 -10.54 19.59
N LEU A 450 4.16 -9.32 20.05
CA LEU A 450 4.87 -8.17 19.49
C LEU A 450 6.36 -8.23 19.75
N ASN A 451 6.79 -8.57 20.96
CA ASN A 451 8.21 -8.67 21.31
C ASN A 451 8.91 -9.74 20.47
N GLN A 452 8.28 -10.89 20.29
CA GLN A 452 8.81 -11.96 19.46
C GLN A 452 8.95 -11.51 18.01
N TRP A 453 7.92 -10.87 17.45
CA TRP A 453 7.95 -10.35 16.09
C TRP A 453 9.09 -9.32 15.90
N VAL A 454 9.27 -8.38 16.83
CA VAL A 454 10.37 -7.40 16.78
C VAL A 454 11.74 -8.08 16.73
N LEU A 455 11.92 -9.16 17.50
CA LEU A 455 13.18 -9.91 17.52
C LEU A 455 13.40 -10.74 16.24
N GLU A 456 12.36 -11.42 15.77
CA GLU A 456 12.44 -12.32 14.62
C GLU A 456 12.66 -11.56 13.30
N THR A 457 12.06 -10.37 13.17
CA THR A 457 12.14 -9.55 11.95
C THR A 457 13.24 -8.50 12.02
N ASP A 458 13.92 -8.34 13.16
CA ASP A 458 14.86 -7.25 13.40
C ASP A 458 14.25 -5.90 12.99
N ASP A 459 13.03 -5.60 13.52
CA ASP A 459 12.28 -4.38 13.23
C ASP A 459 13.20 -3.14 13.20
N LYS A 460 13.51 -2.64 12.01
CA LYS A 460 14.43 -1.50 11.83
C LYS A 460 13.94 -0.21 12.48
N GLY A 461 12.63 -0.10 12.73
CA GLY A 461 12.07 1.02 13.49
C GLY A 461 12.48 1.05 14.96
N GLN A 462 13.08 -0.03 15.52
CA GLN A 462 13.67 0.02 16.87
C GLN A 462 14.93 0.90 16.92
N TYR A 463 15.56 1.12 15.79
CA TYR A 463 16.69 2.03 15.65
C TYR A 463 16.20 3.42 15.27
N GLY A 464 16.85 4.47 15.75
CA GLY A 464 16.53 5.83 15.33
C GLY A 464 16.72 5.99 13.82
N GLU A 465 15.95 6.87 13.19
CA GLU A 465 16.20 7.25 11.80
C GLU A 465 17.57 7.90 11.67
N ASP A 466 18.25 7.67 10.55
CA ASP A 466 19.53 8.28 10.28
C ASP A 466 19.43 9.82 10.16
N GLU A 467 20.55 10.47 10.38
CA GLU A 467 20.63 11.93 10.38
C GLU A 467 20.36 12.51 8.98
N ALA A 468 20.72 11.78 7.91
CA ALA A 468 20.51 12.22 6.55
C ALA A 468 19.02 12.29 6.21
N GLY A 469 18.24 11.30 6.60
CA GLY A 469 16.79 11.29 6.43
C GLY A 469 16.09 12.40 7.18
N LEU A 470 16.46 12.63 8.45
CA LEU A 470 15.91 13.72 9.26
C LEU A 470 16.34 15.10 8.74
N LYS A 471 17.58 15.25 8.27
CA LYS A 471 18.09 16.48 7.67
C LYS A 471 17.34 16.81 6.38
N PHE A 472 17.03 15.81 5.55
CA PHE A 472 16.19 15.98 4.37
C PHE A 472 14.80 16.50 4.73
N MET A 473 14.15 15.95 5.76
CA MET A 473 12.85 16.43 6.21
C MET A 473 12.92 17.86 6.77
N LEU A 474 13.95 18.15 7.56
CA LEU A 474 14.20 19.49 8.07
C LEU A 474 14.38 20.50 6.93
N GLY A 475 15.06 20.10 5.86
CA GLY A 475 15.23 20.88 4.64
C GLY A 475 13.91 21.22 3.94
N ILE A 476 12.99 20.25 3.85
CA ILE A 476 11.69 20.45 3.19
C ILE A 476 10.72 21.26 4.07
N TRP A 477 10.60 20.92 5.34
CA TRP A 477 9.53 21.37 6.22
C TRP A 477 9.97 22.48 7.20
N GLY A 478 11.29 22.71 7.36
CA GLY A 478 11.86 23.82 8.12
C GLY A 478 11.29 23.94 9.53
N LYS A 479 10.62 25.07 9.79
CA LYS A 479 10.04 25.40 11.11
C LYS A 479 8.94 24.42 11.57
N ASP A 480 8.31 23.70 10.65
CA ASP A 480 7.21 22.79 10.96
C ASP A 480 7.72 21.46 11.54
N CYS A 481 9.02 21.20 11.45
CA CYS A 481 9.71 20.11 12.14
C CYS A 481 9.87 20.43 13.63
N VAL A 482 8.83 20.15 14.43
CA VAL A 482 8.78 20.56 15.86
C VAL A 482 9.18 19.45 16.84
N ASN A 483 9.44 18.23 16.38
CA ASN A 483 9.85 17.16 17.27
C ASN A 483 11.26 17.40 17.85
N PRO A 484 11.56 16.93 19.07
CA PRO A 484 12.84 17.17 19.76
C PRO A 484 14.08 16.71 18.98
N GLU A 485 13.93 15.67 18.16
CA GLU A 485 14.99 15.12 17.31
C GLU A 485 15.52 16.18 16.32
N TYR A 486 14.64 17.02 15.78
CA TYR A 486 15.05 18.11 14.89
C TYR A 486 15.78 19.25 15.63
N ASP A 487 15.49 19.46 16.92
CA ASP A 487 16.22 20.45 17.71
C ASP A 487 17.68 20.05 17.94
N ILE A 488 17.94 18.74 18.00
CA ILE A 488 19.31 18.21 18.05
C ILE A 488 20.03 18.56 16.73
N LEU A 489 19.38 18.37 15.60
CA LEU A 489 19.94 18.70 14.29
C LEU A 489 20.18 20.20 14.12
N ARG A 490 19.23 21.06 14.53
CA ARG A 490 19.40 22.51 14.48
C ARG A 490 20.59 22.99 15.30
N LYS A 491 20.82 22.39 16.47
CA LYS A 491 22.00 22.69 17.30
C LYS A 491 23.30 22.25 16.64
N LYS A 492 23.28 21.12 15.97
CA LYS A 492 24.46 20.58 15.26
C LYS A 492 24.76 21.34 13.97
N TYR A 493 23.72 21.79 13.27
CA TYR A 493 23.78 22.52 12.00
C TYR A 493 23.07 23.87 12.10
N PRO A 494 23.63 24.86 12.80
CA PRO A 494 22.94 26.12 13.13
C PRO A 494 22.61 26.97 11.89
N ASN A 495 23.30 26.77 10.78
CA ASN A 495 23.08 27.49 9.52
C ASN A 495 22.17 26.74 8.56
N PHE A 496 21.72 25.54 8.93
CA PHE A 496 20.79 24.75 8.16
C PHE A 496 19.36 25.26 8.41
N GLU A 497 19.08 26.46 7.94
CA GLU A 497 17.71 26.91 7.77
C GLU A 497 17.21 26.39 6.44
N GLY A 498 16.47 25.29 6.49
CA GLY A 498 15.87 24.69 5.31
C GLY A 498 14.96 25.67 4.59
N SER A 499 15.49 26.40 3.64
CA SER A 499 14.70 27.10 2.63
C SER A 499 14.56 26.25 1.38
N LEU A 500 14.19 24.99 1.57
CA LEU A 500 13.56 24.27 0.51
C LEU A 500 12.14 24.81 0.36
N VAL A 501 12.03 26.03 -0.13
CA VAL A 501 10.87 26.53 -0.87
C VAL A 501 10.79 25.68 -2.15
N TYR A 502 10.85 24.45 -1.89
CA TYR A 502 10.97 23.40 -2.78
C TYR A 502 9.59 23.20 -3.38
N LEU A 503 9.39 23.13 -4.52
CA LEU A 503 8.30 22.45 -5.21
C LEU A 503 6.89 23.03 -5.10
N LYS A 504 6.65 24.03 -4.32
CA LYS A 504 5.49 24.90 -4.54
C LYS A 504 5.81 26.04 -5.51
N SER A 505 7.07 26.16 -5.94
CA SER A 505 7.45 27.17 -6.92
C SER A 505 7.01 26.69 -8.31
N GLU A 506 6.56 27.62 -9.11
CA GLU A 506 6.05 27.46 -10.47
C GLU A 506 7.06 26.86 -11.49
N THR A 507 8.26 26.51 -11.05
CA THR A 507 9.32 25.88 -11.87
C THR A 507 9.07 24.41 -12.20
N SER A 508 8.12 23.75 -11.54
CA SER A 508 7.72 22.38 -11.90
C SER A 508 6.95 22.28 -13.23
N LYS A 509 6.65 23.40 -13.88
CA LYS A 509 5.88 23.40 -15.13
C LYS A 509 6.66 22.96 -16.37
N ASN A 510 7.98 22.88 -16.32
CA ASN A 510 8.79 22.70 -17.54
C ASN A 510 9.95 21.70 -17.45
N VAL A 511 10.04 20.91 -16.40
CA VAL A 511 11.02 19.82 -16.36
C VAL A 511 10.23 18.53 -16.16
N GLU A 512 9.99 17.82 -17.25
CA GLU A 512 9.68 16.39 -17.16
C GLU A 512 10.98 15.70 -16.75
N PRO A 513 11.13 15.26 -15.50
CA PRO A 513 12.27 14.46 -15.14
C PRO A 513 12.07 13.07 -15.72
N ASP A 514 13.05 12.56 -16.43
CA ASP A 514 13.15 11.14 -16.74
C ASP A 514 13.36 10.38 -15.42
N PHE A 515 12.27 10.00 -14.76
CA PHE A 515 12.32 9.31 -13.49
C PHE A 515 12.63 7.83 -13.68
N VAL A 516 13.80 7.43 -13.24
CA VAL A 516 14.14 6.04 -12.99
C VAL A 516 14.11 5.82 -11.48
N GLY A 517 13.13 5.08 -10.98
CA GLY A 517 13.04 4.72 -9.57
C GLY A 517 12.68 5.85 -8.60
N THR A 518 13.01 5.68 -7.33
CA THR A 518 12.89 6.70 -6.29
C THR A 518 13.87 7.84 -6.58
N PRO A 519 13.39 9.08 -6.72
CA PRO A 519 14.30 10.20 -6.91
C PRO A 519 15.17 10.39 -5.66
N LEU A 520 16.47 10.53 -5.91
CA LEU A 520 17.45 10.81 -4.87
C LEU A 520 17.90 12.27 -4.99
N PHE A 521 18.17 12.86 -3.84
CA PHE A 521 18.71 14.21 -3.72
C PHE A 521 20.04 14.15 -2.99
N ASP A 522 20.89 15.12 -3.25
CA ASP A 522 22.12 15.32 -2.49
C ASP A 522 22.01 16.62 -1.69
N ILE A 523 22.80 16.76 -0.65
CA ILE A 523 22.87 17.95 0.18
C ILE A 523 24.22 18.58 -0.04
N GLU A 524 24.25 19.68 -0.78
CA GLU A 524 25.47 20.43 -1.03
C GLU A 524 25.51 21.69 -0.16
N GLY A 525 26.46 21.74 0.78
CA GLY A 525 26.49 22.76 1.80
C GLY A 525 25.27 22.65 2.73
N ASP A 526 24.52 23.74 2.84
CA ASP A 526 23.28 23.82 3.62
C ASP A 526 22.02 23.83 2.71
N GLN A 527 22.18 23.52 1.42
CA GLN A 527 21.08 23.50 0.45
C GLN A 527 20.90 22.10 -0.14
N LEU A 528 19.64 21.73 -0.36
CA LEU A 528 19.30 20.52 -1.10
C LEU A 528 19.46 20.78 -2.59
N VAL A 529 20.29 20.00 -3.23
CA VAL A 529 20.45 20.01 -4.68
C VAL A 529 19.79 18.77 -5.24
N GLN A 530 18.86 18.95 -6.18
CA GLN A 530 18.32 17.84 -6.92
C GLN A 530 19.41 17.30 -7.84
N PHE A 531 19.94 16.12 -7.53
CA PHE A 531 20.79 15.42 -8.45
C PHE A 531 19.93 14.68 -9.46
N SER A 532 20.33 14.85 -10.71
CA SER A 532 19.81 14.05 -11.80
C SER A 532 19.86 12.59 -11.40
N LEU A 533 18.78 11.96 -11.55
CA LEU A 533 18.60 10.55 -11.74
C LEU A 533 19.80 9.98 -12.46
N ARG A 534 20.26 8.82 -12.06
CA ARG A 534 21.36 8.16 -12.77
C ARG A 534 21.11 8.24 -14.27
N PRO A 535 22.02 8.78 -15.09
CA PRO A 535 21.88 8.68 -16.51
C PRO A 535 21.82 7.21 -16.87
N ILE A 536 20.87 6.84 -17.70
CA ILE A 536 20.68 5.47 -18.20
C ILE A 536 21.84 5.04 -19.10
N ASP A 537 22.80 5.92 -19.40
CA ASP A 537 23.94 5.69 -20.29
C ASP A 537 25.26 5.71 -19.52
N ALA A 538 25.48 4.71 -18.71
CA ALA A 538 26.83 4.29 -18.37
C ALA A 538 26.84 2.76 -18.38
N GLU A 539 27.20 2.23 -19.55
CA GLU A 539 27.54 0.87 -19.95
C GLU A 539 27.45 -0.24 -18.90
#